data_fa385e30dab7907ffe7cc370f029efcd
#
_entry.id   fa385e30dab7907ffe7cc370f029efcd
#
_cell.length_a   1.000
_cell.length_b   1.000
_cell.length_c   1.000
_cell.angle_alpha   90.00
_cell.angle_beta   90.00
_cell.angle_gamma   90.00
#
_symmetry.space_group_name_H-M   'P 1'
#
loop_
_entity.id
_entity.type
_entity.pdbx_description
1 polymer ?
#
loop_
_entity_poly.entity_id
_entity_poly.type
_entity_poly.pdbx_seq_one_letter_code
_entity_poly.pdbx_strand_id
1 'polypeptide(L)'
;MKENRYGVIINISSTNGIDTPYIESVDYDASKAGLISLSNNLANYLAPYVRVNTICPGWINTNMNKNLDKEFINKEENKILLGRFGNPNEVAELVFFLVSDNASYINNSIIRIDGGKKC
;
A
#
# COMPACT_ATOMS: atom_id res chain seq x y z
N MET A 1 19.02 -12.19 -3.14
CA MET A 1 17.96 -12.37 -4.12
C MET A 1 18.46 -12.35 -5.54
N LYS A 2 19.15 -11.29 -5.95
CA LYS A 2 19.65 -11.18 -7.32
C LYS A 2 20.65 -12.30 -7.68
N GLU A 3 21.54 -12.64 -6.76
CA GLU A 3 22.52 -13.71 -6.94
C GLU A 3 21.85 -15.09 -7.10
N ASN A 4 20.75 -15.32 -6.38
CA ASN A 4 19.98 -16.55 -6.46
C ASN A 4 19.01 -16.56 -7.63
N ARG A 5 18.90 -15.45 -8.37
CA ARG A 5 17.99 -15.27 -9.50
C ARG A 5 16.52 -15.48 -9.12
N TYR A 6 16.16 -15.16 -7.88
CA TYR A 6 14.80 -15.26 -7.39
C TYR A 6 14.62 -14.37 -6.17
N GLY A 7 13.45 -13.81 -6.09
CA GLY A 7 13.03 -13.06 -4.90
C GLY A 7 11.79 -12.22 -5.17
N VAL A 8 11.14 -11.83 -4.08
CA VAL A 8 10.00 -10.92 -4.12
C VAL A 8 10.17 -9.92 -2.99
N ILE A 9 10.02 -8.65 -3.31
CA ILE A 9 10.02 -7.56 -2.34
C ILE A 9 8.66 -6.88 -2.40
N ILE A 10 8.02 -6.73 -1.24
CA ILE A 10 6.78 -5.99 -1.11
C ILE A 10 7.03 -4.81 -0.19
N ASN A 11 6.86 -3.61 -0.70
CA ASN A 11 6.95 -2.38 0.09
C ASN A 11 5.57 -1.90 0.44
N ILE A 12 5.37 -1.55 1.70
CA ILE A 12 4.08 -1.04 2.17
C ILE A 12 4.18 0.48 2.28
N SER A 13 3.56 1.16 1.32
CA SER A 13 3.45 2.61 1.33
C SER A 13 2.09 3.02 1.92
N SER A 14 1.44 3.97 1.29
CA SER A 14 0.14 4.48 1.71
C SER A 14 -0.49 5.23 0.55
N THR A 15 -1.81 5.34 0.53
CA THR A 15 -2.50 6.25 -0.40
C THR A 15 -2.07 7.70 -0.18
N ASN A 16 -1.57 8.05 1.01
CA ASN A 16 -0.98 9.37 1.29
C ASN A 16 0.20 9.66 0.36
N GLY A 17 0.93 8.64 -0.05
CA GLY A 17 2.05 8.80 -0.98
C GLY A 17 1.63 8.94 -2.44
N ILE A 18 0.35 8.75 -2.74
CA ILE A 18 -0.19 8.86 -4.10
C ILE A 18 -0.96 10.17 -4.29
N ASP A 19 -2.13 10.26 -3.66
CA ASP A 19 -3.08 11.34 -3.95
C ASP A 19 -4.00 11.68 -2.78
N THR A 20 -3.63 11.30 -1.55
CA THR A 20 -4.45 11.55 -0.35
C THR A 20 -3.63 12.34 0.67
N PRO A 21 -3.29 13.59 0.36
CA PRO A 21 -2.44 14.38 1.24
C PRO A 21 -3.18 14.92 2.45
N TYR A 22 -2.47 15.01 3.57
CA TYR A 22 -2.92 15.71 4.77
C TYR A 22 -1.79 16.63 5.22
N ILE A 23 -2.09 17.91 5.39
CA ILE A 23 -1.07 18.88 5.78
C ILE A 23 -0.43 18.52 7.14
N GLU A 24 -1.21 17.90 8.02
CA GLU A 24 -0.75 17.49 9.34
C GLU A 24 0.26 16.33 9.30
N SER A 25 0.36 15.65 8.16
CA SER A 25 1.24 14.50 7.99
C SER A 25 2.14 14.64 6.78
N VAL A 26 2.57 15.85 6.48
CA VAL A 26 3.37 16.16 5.28
C VAL A 26 4.66 15.33 5.22
N ASP A 27 5.31 15.12 6.37
CA ASP A 27 6.51 14.29 6.46
C ASP A 27 6.22 12.81 6.19
N TYR A 28 5.11 12.30 6.72
CA TYR A 28 4.65 10.94 6.44
C TYR A 28 4.32 10.78 4.96
N ASP A 29 3.57 11.71 4.40
CA ASP A 29 3.20 11.68 2.99
C ASP A 29 4.44 11.65 2.10
N ALA A 30 5.43 12.49 2.40
CA ALA A 30 6.69 12.55 1.66
C ALA A 30 7.47 11.25 1.76
N SER A 31 7.53 10.64 2.96
CA SER A 31 8.24 9.38 3.15
C SER A 31 7.59 8.23 2.37
N LYS A 32 6.25 8.21 2.33
CA LYS A 32 5.51 7.17 1.61
C LYS A 32 5.61 7.35 0.09
N ALA A 33 5.63 8.57 -0.40
CA ALA A 33 5.89 8.86 -1.80
C ALA A 33 7.32 8.45 -2.20
N GLY A 34 8.29 8.74 -1.32
CA GLY A 34 9.68 8.33 -1.51
C GLY A 34 9.82 6.81 -1.59
N LEU A 35 9.05 6.07 -0.78
CA LEU A 35 9.06 4.61 -0.81
C LEU A 35 8.55 4.07 -2.16
N ILE A 36 7.53 4.71 -2.73
CA ILE A 36 7.03 4.34 -4.07
C ILE A 36 8.15 4.54 -5.12
N SER A 37 8.83 5.67 -5.07
CA SER A 37 9.96 5.94 -5.97
C SER A 37 11.09 4.93 -5.80
N LEU A 38 11.43 4.60 -4.56
CA LEU A 38 12.44 3.58 -4.25
C LEU A 38 12.04 2.22 -4.84
N SER A 39 10.78 1.85 -4.70
CA SER A 39 10.28 0.57 -5.24
C SER A 39 10.45 0.49 -6.74
N ASN A 40 10.15 1.56 -7.46
CA ASN A 40 10.34 1.62 -8.90
C ASN A 40 11.81 1.43 -9.29
N ASN A 41 12.72 2.09 -8.57
CA ASN A 41 14.15 1.95 -8.82
C ASN A 41 14.65 0.53 -8.54
N LEU A 42 14.19 -0.06 -7.43
CA LEU A 42 14.56 -1.44 -7.08
C LEU A 42 14.04 -2.45 -8.11
N ALA A 43 12.80 -2.26 -8.60
CA ALA A 43 12.25 -3.15 -9.61
C ALA A 43 13.11 -3.15 -10.88
N ASN A 44 13.55 -1.97 -11.30
CA ASN A 44 14.41 -1.85 -12.47
C ASN A 44 15.79 -2.45 -12.23
N TYR A 45 16.37 -2.19 -11.07
CA TYR A 45 17.73 -2.66 -10.75
C TYR A 45 17.80 -4.18 -10.59
N LEU A 46 16.76 -4.79 -10.01
CA LEU A 46 16.77 -6.21 -9.67
C LEU A 46 16.14 -7.11 -10.74
N ALA A 47 15.56 -6.51 -11.78
CA ALA A 47 14.98 -7.28 -12.87
C ALA A 47 16.07 -8.08 -13.61
N PRO A 48 15.74 -9.23 -14.18
CA PRO A 48 14.45 -9.91 -14.18
C PRO A 48 14.28 -10.90 -13.04
N TYR A 49 15.19 -10.94 -12.08
CA TYR A 49 15.28 -12.00 -11.07
C TYR A 49 14.39 -11.77 -9.85
N VAL A 50 14.11 -10.52 -9.53
CA VAL A 50 13.35 -10.15 -8.33
C VAL A 50 12.18 -9.28 -8.76
N ARG A 51 10.98 -9.63 -8.27
CA ARG A 51 9.80 -8.79 -8.44
C ARG A 51 9.68 -7.84 -7.27
N VAL A 52 9.38 -6.58 -7.54
CA VAL A 52 9.22 -5.55 -6.52
C VAL A 52 7.88 -4.87 -6.75
N ASN A 53 6.97 -4.99 -5.80
CA ASN A 53 5.66 -4.36 -5.87
C ASN A 53 5.40 -3.51 -4.63
N THR A 54 4.56 -2.51 -4.77
CA THR A 54 4.20 -1.59 -3.69
C THR A 54 2.71 -1.71 -3.41
N ILE A 55 2.37 -1.84 -2.14
CA ILE A 55 0.98 -1.82 -1.68
C ILE A 55 0.74 -0.47 -1.00
N CYS A 56 -0.37 0.15 -1.32
CA CYS A 56 -0.76 1.45 -0.75
C CYS A 56 -2.12 1.31 -0.07
N PRO A 57 -2.13 0.94 1.23
CA PRO A 57 -3.36 0.89 1.99
C PRO A 57 -3.95 2.28 2.23
N GLY A 58 -5.28 2.34 2.29
CA GLY A 58 -5.99 3.48 2.86
C GLY A 58 -6.19 3.28 4.37
N TRP A 59 -7.39 3.60 4.85
CA TRP A 59 -7.74 3.41 6.26
C TRP A 59 -7.94 1.92 6.57
N ILE A 60 -7.16 1.43 7.53
CA ILE A 60 -7.23 0.03 7.99
C ILE A 60 -7.53 0.04 9.50
N ASN A 61 -8.43 -0.84 9.93
CA ASN A 61 -8.77 -1.02 11.35
C ASN A 61 -7.58 -1.63 12.09
N THR A 62 -6.81 -0.78 12.76
CA THR A 62 -5.67 -1.20 13.57
C THR A 62 -5.88 -0.77 15.01
N ASN A 63 -5.07 -1.30 15.92
CA ASN A 63 -5.10 -0.86 17.31
C ASN A 63 -4.81 0.64 17.46
N MET A 64 -4.01 1.20 16.57
CA MET A 64 -3.71 2.63 16.55
C MET A 64 -4.93 3.49 16.25
N ASN A 65 -5.91 2.93 15.53
CA ASN A 65 -7.12 3.66 15.12
C ASN A 65 -8.30 3.48 16.09
N LYS A 66 -8.16 2.67 17.14
CA LYS A 66 -9.24 2.41 18.09
C LYS A 66 -9.72 3.65 18.84
N ASN A 67 -8.83 4.62 19.03
CA ASN A 67 -9.11 5.84 19.79
C ASN A 67 -9.55 7.00 18.90
N LEU A 68 -9.75 6.77 17.62
CA LEU A 68 -10.27 7.81 16.73
C LEU A 68 -11.72 8.12 17.07
N ASP A 69 -12.05 9.41 17.02
CA ASP A 69 -13.41 9.89 17.22
C ASP A 69 -14.35 9.26 16.19
N LYS A 70 -15.54 8.84 16.64
CA LYS A 70 -16.57 8.26 15.78
C LYS A 70 -16.99 9.21 14.66
N GLU A 71 -17.06 10.49 14.95
CA GLU A 71 -17.43 11.51 13.97
C GLU A 71 -16.37 11.57 12.86
N PHE A 72 -15.10 11.51 13.25
CA PHE A 72 -13.99 11.47 12.28
C PHE A 72 -14.04 10.21 11.43
N ILE A 73 -14.27 9.04 12.06
CA ILE A 73 -14.35 7.77 11.34
C ILE A 73 -15.49 7.81 10.33
N ASN A 74 -16.68 8.28 10.74
CA ASN A 74 -17.83 8.38 9.85
C ASN A 74 -17.54 9.31 8.67
N LYS A 75 -16.86 10.42 8.92
CA LYS A 75 -16.49 11.37 7.89
C LYS A 75 -15.55 10.72 6.87
N GLU A 76 -14.55 9.99 7.36
CA GLU A 76 -13.60 9.32 6.47
C GLU A 76 -14.22 8.13 5.74
N GLU A 77 -15.09 7.36 6.40
CA GLU A 77 -15.81 6.27 5.76
C GLU A 77 -16.70 6.75 4.61
N ASN A 78 -17.28 7.94 4.76
CA ASN A 78 -18.10 8.52 3.69
C ASN A 78 -17.32 8.86 2.42
N LYS A 79 -16.00 8.96 2.51
CA LYS A 79 -15.13 9.21 1.36
C LYS A 79 -14.72 7.93 0.65
N ILE A 80 -15.04 6.79 1.21
CA ILE A 80 -14.65 5.47 0.70
C ILE A 80 -15.83 4.86 -0.04
N LEU A 81 -15.62 4.36 -1.24
CA LEU A 81 -16.70 3.76 -2.04
C LEU A 81 -17.35 2.56 -1.35
N LEU A 82 -16.55 1.71 -0.69
CA LEU A 82 -17.08 0.58 0.07
C LEU A 82 -17.64 0.98 1.42
N GLY A 83 -17.48 2.24 1.84
CA GLY A 83 -18.12 2.80 3.03
C GLY A 83 -17.58 2.29 4.36
N ARG A 84 -16.40 1.68 4.38
CA ARG A 84 -15.81 1.14 5.60
C ARG A 84 -14.29 1.17 5.52
N PHE A 85 -13.65 1.11 6.70
CA PHE A 85 -12.20 0.84 6.77
C PHE A 85 -11.95 -0.63 6.43
N GLY A 86 -10.76 -0.91 5.91
CA GLY A 86 -10.33 -2.28 5.65
C GLY A 86 -9.86 -2.97 6.93
N ASN A 87 -9.72 -4.28 6.87
CA ASN A 87 -9.19 -5.08 7.96
C ASN A 87 -7.73 -5.48 7.68
N PRO A 88 -6.90 -5.64 8.73
CA PRO A 88 -5.49 -6.01 8.53
C PRO A 88 -5.30 -7.29 7.72
N ASN A 89 -6.18 -8.28 7.87
CA ASN A 89 -6.09 -9.52 7.12
C ASN A 89 -6.34 -9.32 5.62
N GLU A 90 -7.08 -8.28 5.22
CA GLU A 90 -7.27 -7.98 3.80
C GLU A 90 -5.95 -7.54 3.16
N VAL A 91 -5.14 -6.76 3.88
CA VAL A 91 -3.80 -6.40 3.43
C VAL A 91 -2.89 -7.63 3.41
N ALA A 92 -2.95 -8.45 4.45
CA ALA A 92 -2.14 -9.67 4.55
C ALA A 92 -2.42 -10.64 3.41
N GLU A 93 -3.69 -10.80 3.03
CA GLU A 93 -4.08 -11.65 1.90
C GLU A 93 -3.49 -11.15 0.57
N LEU A 94 -3.46 -9.85 0.38
CA LEU A 94 -2.84 -9.26 -0.81
C LEU A 94 -1.33 -9.52 -0.83
N VAL A 95 -0.66 -9.32 0.31
CA VAL A 95 0.78 -9.62 0.43
C VAL A 95 1.04 -11.08 0.10
N PHE A 96 0.24 -11.98 0.67
CA PHE A 96 0.38 -13.41 0.46
C PHE A 96 0.25 -13.78 -1.02
N PHE A 97 -0.73 -13.20 -1.70
CA PHE A 97 -0.90 -13.40 -3.15
C PHE A 97 0.31 -12.89 -3.93
N LEU A 98 0.78 -11.67 -3.63
CA LEU A 98 1.85 -11.04 -4.39
C LEU A 98 3.20 -11.75 -4.24
N VAL A 99 3.45 -12.41 -3.11
CA VAL A 99 4.69 -13.17 -2.93
C VAL A 99 4.61 -14.56 -3.54
N SER A 100 3.42 -15.02 -3.92
CA SER A 100 3.22 -16.35 -4.48
C SER A 100 3.55 -16.38 -5.97
N ASP A 101 3.69 -17.60 -6.50
CA ASP A 101 3.92 -17.81 -7.93
C ASP A 101 2.70 -17.43 -8.76
N ASN A 102 1.52 -17.32 -8.13
CA ASN A 102 0.30 -16.87 -8.83
C ASN A 102 0.42 -15.42 -9.29
N ALA A 103 1.33 -14.64 -8.71
CA ALA A 103 1.59 -13.26 -9.08
C ALA A 103 2.87 -13.13 -9.91
N SER A 104 3.30 -14.16 -10.60
CA SER A 104 4.60 -14.22 -11.27
C SER A 104 4.80 -13.18 -12.37
N TYR A 105 3.72 -12.64 -12.92
CA TYR A 105 3.81 -11.61 -13.96
C TYR A 105 3.49 -10.21 -13.44
N ILE A 106 3.35 -10.04 -12.11
CA ILE A 106 3.10 -8.75 -11.47
C ILE A 106 4.43 -8.22 -10.95
N ASN A 107 4.90 -7.12 -11.50
CA ASN A 107 6.16 -6.49 -11.15
C ASN A 107 6.06 -4.98 -11.32
N ASN A 108 6.73 -4.23 -10.45
CA ASN A 108 6.76 -2.78 -10.47
C ASN A 108 5.36 -2.16 -10.49
N SER A 109 4.43 -2.77 -9.78
CA SER A 109 3.06 -2.30 -9.66
C SER A 109 2.85 -1.52 -8.37
N ILE A 110 1.95 -0.54 -8.44
CA ILE A 110 1.49 0.21 -7.27
C ILE A 110 0.03 -0.15 -7.10
N ILE A 111 -0.28 -0.86 -6.03
CA ILE A 111 -1.61 -1.44 -5.82
C ILE A 111 -2.27 -0.76 -4.63
N ARG A 112 -3.35 -0.04 -4.91
CA ARG A 112 -4.18 0.57 -3.87
C ARG A 112 -5.04 -0.53 -3.23
N ILE A 113 -5.14 -0.46 -1.90
CA ILE A 113 -6.08 -1.28 -1.14
C ILE A 113 -6.75 -0.38 -0.12
N ASP A 114 -7.79 0.31 -0.55
CA ASP A 114 -8.38 1.43 0.16
C ASP A 114 -9.93 1.47 0.08
N GLY A 115 -10.54 0.45 -0.47
CA GLY A 115 -11.99 0.41 -0.65
C GLY A 115 -12.51 1.33 -1.75
N GLY A 116 -11.63 1.99 -2.47
CA GLY A 116 -11.96 2.93 -3.53
C GLY A 116 -12.16 4.35 -3.02
N LYS A 117 -11.58 5.31 -3.71
CA LYS A 117 -11.71 6.72 -3.38
C LYS A 117 -12.88 7.32 -4.17
N LYS A 118 -13.77 8.04 -3.48
CA LYS A 118 -14.83 8.80 -4.18
C LYS A 118 -14.24 9.98 -4.93
N CYS A 119 -14.78 10.23 -6.08
CA CYS A 119 -14.42 11.39 -6.89
C CYS A 119 -15.03 12.68 -6.35
#